data_f010a57f578cf6aeef822e3f85240ae0
#
_entry.id   f010a57f578cf6aeef822e3f85240ae0
#
_cell.length_a   1.000
_cell.length_b   1.000
_cell.length_c   1.000
_cell.angle_alpha   90.00
_cell.angle_beta   90.00
_cell.angle_gamma   90.00
#
_symmetry.space_group_name_H-M   'P 1'
#
loop_
_entity.id
_entity.type
_entity.pdbx_description
1 polymer ?
#
loop_
_entity_poly.entity_id
_entity_poly.type
_entity_poly.pdbx_seq_one_letter_code
_entity_poly.pdbx_strand_id
1 'polypeptide(L)'
;MDGKCPPDQSLDVVKKVNNEFQKFNGPVFHLIGNHCLYNLPRDKLLPFLKIPGLNGHAYYDFSPGPEHRLVVLDGYDISAIGWPRGHPKTLQALEFLGKKNPNSDKNSPAGLLGLERRFVMFNGAVGREQLEWLDGILQDATKLKQKVIVCCHLPLDLCASSQEALLWNYDEAMNVIHQYNCVKACLSGHDRKGGHSTDSHGIHHRSFEAALEGPPGTDAFRHIDVYDNRLLLCGTDRMQGTEMSFNP
;
A
#
# COMPACT_ATOMS: atom_id res chain seq x y z
N MET A 1 11.37 -6.82 -5.43
CA MET A 1 11.91 -8.20 -5.49
C MET A 1 10.92 -9.06 -6.26
N ASP A 2 11.41 -9.89 -7.17
CA ASP A 2 10.56 -10.90 -7.84
C ASP A 2 10.22 -12.02 -6.83
N GLY A 3 9.01 -12.58 -6.87
CA GLY A 3 8.64 -13.75 -6.07
C GLY A 3 9.45 -15.03 -6.38
N LYS A 4 10.35 -14.96 -7.35
CA LYS A 4 11.25 -16.05 -7.75
C LYS A 4 12.67 -15.92 -7.21
N CYS A 5 12.96 -14.91 -6.39
CA CYS A 5 14.30 -14.75 -5.80
C CYS A 5 14.59 -15.95 -4.88
N PRO A 6 15.74 -16.64 -5.02
CA PRO A 6 16.13 -17.69 -4.10
C PRO A 6 16.16 -17.16 -2.65
N PRO A 7 15.66 -17.92 -1.66
CA PRO A 7 15.51 -17.44 -0.29
C PRO A 7 16.84 -16.99 0.35
N ASP A 8 17.95 -17.59 -0.04
CA ASP A 8 19.31 -17.26 0.43
C ASP A 8 19.83 -15.93 -0.14
N GLN A 9 19.27 -15.46 -1.28
CA GLN A 9 19.68 -14.21 -1.94
C GLN A 9 18.76 -13.02 -1.60
N SER A 10 17.61 -13.28 -1.02
CA SER A 10 16.58 -12.25 -0.78
C SER A 10 17.08 -11.10 0.08
N LEU A 11 17.86 -11.40 1.13
CA LEU A 11 18.43 -10.37 1.99
C LEU A 11 19.45 -9.49 1.26
N ASP A 12 20.27 -10.07 0.40
CA ASP A 12 21.30 -9.33 -0.33
C ASP A 12 20.67 -8.43 -1.42
N VAL A 13 19.59 -8.88 -2.04
CA VAL A 13 18.81 -8.04 -2.98
C VAL A 13 18.21 -6.85 -2.25
N VAL A 14 17.57 -7.05 -1.09
CA VAL A 14 17.02 -5.94 -0.29
C VAL A 14 18.13 -4.98 0.15
N LYS A 15 19.28 -5.49 0.59
CA LYS A 15 20.44 -4.65 0.94
C LYS A 15 20.88 -3.78 -0.23
N LYS A 16 21.03 -4.36 -1.43
CA LYS A 16 21.42 -3.58 -2.63
C LYS A 16 20.46 -2.43 -2.88
N VAL A 17 19.16 -2.70 -2.89
CA VAL A 17 18.14 -1.67 -3.12
C VAL A 17 18.17 -0.62 -2.02
N ASN A 18 18.19 -1.04 -0.76
CA ASN A 18 18.20 -0.10 0.37
C ASN A 18 19.46 0.78 0.40
N ASN A 19 20.63 0.23 0.03
CA ASN A 19 21.88 1.00 -0.05
C ASN A 19 21.80 2.11 -1.11
N GLU A 20 21.06 1.91 -2.20
CA GLU A 20 20.82 2.97 -3.19
C GLU A 20 19.96 4.10 -2.61
N PHE A 21 18.88 3.76 -1.90
CA PHE A 21 18.06 4.77 -1.21
C PHE A 21 18.82 5.52 -0.11
N GLN A 22 19.75 4.86 0.58
CA GLN A 22 20.58 5.50 1.62
C GLN A 22 21.58 6.55 1.07
N LYS A 23 21.80 6.61 -0.24
CA LYS A 23 22.58 7.70 -0.87
C LYS A 23 21.80 9.03 -0.91
N PHE A 24 20.49 8.98 -0.71
CA PHE A 24 19.65 10.17 -0.65
C PHE A 24 19.84 10.87 0.71
N ASN A 25 20.10 12.18 0.67
CA ASN A 25 20.37 12.98 1.87
C ASN A 25 19.12 13.44 2.64
N GLY A 26 17.96 12.92 2.29
CA GLY A 26 16.69 13.21 2.95
C GLY A 26 16.14 12.00 3.71
N PRO A 27 15.01 12.16 4.40
CA PRO A 27 14.34 11.05 5.07
C PRO A 27 13.80 10.04 4.05
N VAL A 28 13.95 8.76 4.35
CA VAL A 28 13.45 7.66 3.52
C VAL A 28 12.41 6.87 4.33
N PHE A 29 11.22 6.76 3.78
CA PHE A 29 10.10 6.02 4.36
C PHE A 29 9.74 4.85 3.46
N HIS A 30 9.57 3.67 4.04
CA HIS A 30 9.34 2.43 3.30
C HIS A 30 7.93 1.92 3.51
N LEU A 31 7.32 1.44 2.43
CA LEU A 31 6.07 0.70 2.45
C LEU A 31 6.34 -0.72 1.95
N ILE A 32 5.78 -1.72 2.63
CA ILE A 32 5.95 -3.13 2.29
C ILE A 32 4.87 -3.61 1.32
N GLY A 33 5.26 -4.49 0.41
CA GLY A 33 4.36 -5.16 -0.52
C GLY A 33 4.48 -6.69 -0.43
N ASN A 34 3.60 -7.40 -1.14
CA ASN A 34 3.60 -8.87 -1.17
C ASN A 34 4.95 -9.48 -1.57
N HIS A 35 5.62 -8.91 -2.57
CA HIS A 35 6.93 -9.40 -3.00
C HIS A 35 8.01 -9.23 -1.92
N CYS A 36 7.90 -8.24 -1.05
CA CYS A 36 8.77 -8.12 0.11
C CYS A 36 8.52 -9.29 1.07
N LEU A 37 7.25 -9.57 1.38
CA LEU A 37 6.80 -10.57 2.35
C LEU A 37 6.93 -12.02 1.87
N TYR A 38 6.95 -12.27 0.55
CA TYR A 38 7.30 -13.58 -0.01
C TYR A 38 8.76 -13.94 0.24
N ASN A 39 9.62 -12.94 0.24
CA ASN A 39 11.06 -13.11 0.25
C ASN A 39 11.67 -13.02 1.65
N LEU A 40 11.08 -12.20 2.52
CA LEU A 40 11.58 -11.99 3.89
C LEU A 40 10.42 -11.91 4.89
N PRO A 41 10.53 -12.60 6.03
CA PRO A 41 9.56 -12.45 7.11
C PRO A 41 9.65 -11.05 7.74
N ARG A 42 8.55 -10.60 8.35
CA ARG A 42 8.41 -9.26 8.93
C ARG A 42 9.48 -8.93 9.97
N ASP A 43 9.79 -9.87 10.84
CA ASP A 43 10.78 -9.72 11.91
C ASP A 43 12.20 -9.40 11.41
N LYS A 44 12.52 -9.78 10.17
CA LYS A 44 13.77 -9.41 9.49
C LYS A 44 13.62 -8.15 8.64
N LEU A 45 12.51 -8.03 7.92
CA LEU A 45 12.30 -6.96 6.96
C LEU A 45 12.09 -5.59 7.62
N LEU A 46 11.21 -5.50 8.64
CA LEU A 46 10.84 -4.21 9.22
C LEU A 46 12.00 -3.51 9.94
N PRO A 47 12.79 -4.20 10.79
CA PRO A 47 13.97 -3.58 11.40
C PRO A 47 15.01 -3.15 10.37
N PHE A 48 15.21 -3.96 9.33
CA PHE A 48 16.16 -3.66 8.26
C PHE A 48 15.77 -2.39 7.48
N LEU A 49 14.49 -2.23 7.17
CA LEU A 49 13.93 -1.04 6.50
C LEU A 49 13.69 0.13 7.46
N LYS A 50 13.95 -0.05 8.76
CA LYS A 50 13.70 0.95 9.82
C LYS A 50 12.25 1.47 9.81
N ILE A 51 11.30 0.59 9.51
CA ILE A 51 9.88 0.94 9.55
C ILE A 51 9.49 1.20 11.02
N PRO A 52 8.92 2.36 11.36
CA PRO A 52 8.63 2.75 12.73
C PRO A 52 7.36 2.07 13.27
N GLY A 53 7.29 0.74 13.15
CA GLY A 53 6.18 -0.08 13.66
C GLY A 53 6.55 -0.79 14.95
N LEU A 54 5.59 -0.90 15.88
CA LEU A 54 5.72 -1.72 17.08
C LEU A 54 5.15 -3.12 16.82
N ASN A 55 5.70 -4.14 17.49
CA ASN A 55 5.17 -5.51 17.47
C ASN A 55 4.99 -6.14 16.08
N GLY A 56 5.83 -5.75 15.10
CA GLY A 56 5.77 -6.27 13.74
C GLY A 56 4.72 -5.61 12.83
N HIS A 57 4.03 -4.58 13.29
CA HIS A 57 3.14 -3.76 12.45
C HIS A 57 3.95 -2.84 11.53
N ALA A 58 3.44 -2.57 10.33
CA ALA A 58 4.10 -1.73 9.33
C ALA A 58 3.26 -0.52 8.92
N TYR A 59 2.33 -0.11 9.78
CA TYR A 59 1.58 1.13 9.60
C TYR A 59 2.12 2.23 10.51
N TYR A 60 2.16 3.44 10.00
CA TYR A 60 2.68 4.62 10.70
C TYR A 60 2.27 5.90 9.95
N ASP A 61 2.53 7.04 10.54
CA ASP A 61 2.34 8.33 9.90
C ASP A 61 3.55 9.25 10.14
N PHE A 62 3.65 10.29 9.32
CA PHE A 62 4.62 11.37 9.49
C PHE A 62 4.15 12.64 8.77
N SER A 63 4.65 13.78 9.23
CA SER A 63 4.38 15.07 8.61
C SER A 63 5.68 15.64 8.03
N PRO A 64 5.80 15.78 6.69
CA PRO A 64 6.95 16.42 6.07
C PRO A 64 6.99 17.93 6.32
N GLY A 65 5.88 18.50 6.74
CA GLY A 65 5.68 19.90 7.11
C GLY A 65 4.36 20.06 7.85
N PRO A 66 4.04 21.25 8.35
CA PRO A 66 2.89 21.46 9.24
C PRO A 66 1.55 21.24 8.54
N GLU A 67 1.48 21.42 7.22
CA GLU A 67 0.22 21.40 6.46
C GLU A 67 -0.13 20.04 5.86
N HIS A 68 0.81 19.11 5.85
CA HIS A 68 0.64 17.81 5.20
C HIS A 68 0.99 16.66 6.14
N ARG A 69 0.21 15.59 6.05
CA ARG A 69 0.48 14.32 6.75
C ARG A 69 0.42 13.17 5.76
N LEU A 70 1.40 12.30 5.81
CA LEU A 70 1.38 11.03 5.10
C LEU A 70 1.05 9.93 6.09
N VAL A 71 0.09 9.08 5.71
CA VAL A 71 -0.36 7.94 6.50
C VAL A 71 -0.06 6.68 5.71
N VAL A 72 0.76 5.81 6.25
CA VAL A 72 1.13 4.53 5.63
C VAL A 72 0.32 3.42 6.26
N LEU A 73 -0.48 2.73 5.46
CA LEU A 73 -1.26 1.56 5.87
C LEU A 73 -0.49 0.28 5.57
N ASP A 74 -0.57 -0.66 6.48
CA ASP A 74 -0.12 -2.04 6.30
C ASP A 74 -1.27 -2.88 5.72
N GLY A 75 -1.35 -2.98 4.40
CA GLY A 75 -2.36 -3.80 3.71
C GLY A 75 -2.21 -5.32 3.96
N TYR A 76 -1.14 -5.73 4.65
CA TYR A 76 -0.85 -7.11 5.03
C TYR A 76 -0.91 -7.34 6.54
N ASP A 77 -1.57 -6.46 7.28
CA ASP A 77 -1.76 -6.59 8.72
C ASP A 77 -2.51 -7.90 9.06
N ILE A 78 -3.60 -8.19 8.33
CA ILE A 78 -4.23 -9.51 8.31
C ILE A 78 -3.92 -10.17 6.97
N SER A 79 -3.00 -11.14 6.97
CA SER A 79 -2.54 -11.76 5.73
C SER A 79 -2.02 -13.17 5.96
N ALA A 80 -2.13 -14.01 4.93
CA ALA A 80 -1.55 -15.35 4.89
C ALA A 80 -0.03 -15.33 4.62
N ILE A 81 0.55 -14.14 4.35
CA ILE A 81 1.98 -13.93 4.07
C ILE A 81 2.60 -12.92 5.05
N GLY A 82 3.90 -13.06 5.27
CA GLY A 82 4.70 -12.13 6.08
C GLY A 82 4.73 -12.45 7.57
N TRP A 83 3.65 -12.86 8.18
CA TRP A 83 3.62 -13.34 9.56
C TRP A 83 4.06 -14.83 9.67
N PRO A 84 4.57 -15.29 10.81
CA PRO A 84 4.80 -16.71 11.03
C PRO A 84 3.54 -17.54 10.82
N ARG A 85 3.69 -18.80 10.35
CA ARG A 85 2.55 -19.68 10.04
C ARG A 85 1.55 -19.88 11.20
N GLY A 86 2.02 -19.91 12.45
CA GLY A 86 1.20 -20.05 13.66
C GLY A 86 0.73 -18.72 14.26
N HIS A 87 1.03 -17.59 13.64
CA HIS A 87 0.63 -16.28 14.16
C HIS A 87 -0.90 -16.10 14.05
N PRO A 88 -1.59 -15.51 15.06
CA PRO A 88 -3.04 -15.33 15.03
C PRO A 88 -3.57 -14.66 13.77
N LYS A 89 -2.87 -13.64 13.27
CA LYS A 89 -3.24 -12.92 12.03
C LYS A 89 -3.12 -13.79 10.77
N THR A 90 -2.15 -14.71 10.72
CA THR A 90 -2.05 -15.69 9.62
C THR A 90 -3.21 -16.69 9.69
N LEU A 91 -3.51 -17.21 10.88
CA LEU A 91 -4.61 -18.18 11.06
C LEU A 91 -5.95 -17.54 10.70
N GLN A 92 -6.20 -16.31 11.14
CA GLN A 92 -7.39 -15.52 10.77
C GLN A 92 -7.49 -15.33 9.25
N ALA A 93 -6.39 -14.97 8.59
CA ALA A 93 -6.36 -14.79 7.15
C ALA A 93 -6.63 -16.09 6.38
N LEU A 94 -6.06 -17.21 6.82
CA LEU A 94 -6.28 -18.53 6.20
C LEU A 94 -7.72 -19.01 6.38
N GLU A 95 -8.31 -18.81 7.56
CA GLU A 95 -9.72 -19.11 7.81
C GLU A 95 -10.64 -18.28 6.91
N PHE A 96 -10.36 -16.98 6.82
CA PHE A 96 -11.10 -16.06 5.95
C PHE A 96 -11.02 -16.48 4.47
N LEU A 97 -9.81 -16.75 3.97
CA LEU A 97 -9.60 -17.24 2.60
C LEU A 97 -10.27 -18.60 2.36
N GLY A 98 -10.27 -19.49 3.37
CA GLY A 98 -10.97 -20.77 3.28
C GLY A 98 -12.46 -20.62 3.01
N LYS A 99 -13.09 -19.58 3.57
CA LYS A 99 -14.51 -19.27 3.38
C LYS A 99 -14.79 -18.54 2.06
N LYS A 100 -13.88 -17.70 1.60
CA LYS A 100 -14.09 -16.77 0.46
C LYS A 100 -13.60 -17.29 -0.87
N ASN A 101 -12.54 -18.08 -0.88
CA ASN A 101 -11.93 -18.60 -2.10
C ASN A 101 -11.98 -20.13 -2.09
N PRO A 102 -12.83 -20.77 -2.92
CA PRO A 102 -13.00 -22.23 -2.93
C PRO A 102 -11.82 -22.98 -3.57
N ASN A 103 -10.92 -22.26 -4.28
CA ASN A 103 -9.81 -22.89 -4.98
C ASN A 103 -8.82 -23.53 -4.00
N SER A 104 -8.24 -24.67 -4.40
CA SER A 104 -7.15 -25.31 -3.66
C SER A 104 -5.90 -24.43 -3.62
N ASP A 105 -5.55 -23.83 -4.76
CA ASP A 105 -4.56 -22.75 -4.82
C ASP A 105 -5.24 -21.41 -4.48
N LYS A 106 -4.95 -20.90 -3.29
CA LYS A 106 -5.49 -19.63 -2.81
C LYS A 106 -4.94 -18.39 -3.54
N ASN A 107 -3.93 -18.54 -4.42
CA ASN A 107 -3.51 -17.48 -5.32
C ASN A 107 -4.36 -17.41 -6.60
N SER A 108 -5.18 -18.41 -6.86
CA SER A 108 -6.01 -18.45 -8.05
C SER A 108 -7.35 -17.73 -7.82
N PRO A 109 -7.70 -16.73 -8.63
CA PRO A 109 -9.03 -16.12 -8.65
C PRO A 109 -10.01 -16.86 -9.57
N ALA A 110 -9.67 -18.05 -10.06
CA ALA A 110 -10.51 -18.81 -10.99
C ALA A 110 -11.89 -19.10 -10.38
N GLY A 111 -12.96 -18.84 -11.13
CA GLY A 111 -14.33 -19.01 -10.68
C GLY A 111 -14.86 -17.94 -9.72
N LEU A 112 -14.01 -17.05 -9.19
CA LEU A 112 -14.45 -15.89 -8.44
C LEU A 112 -14.93 -14.79 -9.40
N LEU A 113 -16.05 -14.14 -9.07
CA LEU A 113 -16.66 -13.12 -9.92
C LEU A 113 -16.61 -11.74 -9.27
N GLY A 114 -16.49 -10.71 -10.10
CA GLY A 114 -16.54 -9.32 -9.65
C GLY A 114 -15.54 -9.07 -8.50
N LEU A 115 -16.00 -8.41 -7.46
CA LEU A 115 -15.19 -8.05 -6.29
C LEU A 115 -14.67 -9.24 -5.48
N GLU A 116 -15.26 -10.42 -5.61
CA GLU A 116 -14.77 -11.62 -4.92
C GLU A 116 -13.36 -12.02 -5.41
N ARG A 117 -12.96 -11.60 -6.61
CA ARG A 117 -11.63 -11.86 -7.18
C ARG A 117 -10.48 -11.33 -6.32
N ARG A 118 -10.74 -10.32 -5.44
CA ARG A 118 -9.73 -9.81 -4.50
C ARG A 118 -9.33 -10.81 -3.40
N PHE A 119 -10.15 -11.84 -3.16
CA PHE A 119 -9.87 -12.82 -2.10
C PHE A 119 -8.86 -13.87 -2.53
N VAL A 120 -7.65 -13.40 -2.76
CA VAL A 120 -6.48 -14.21 -3.11
C VAL A 120 -5.36 -14.03 -2.10
N MET A 121 -4.51 -15.04 -1.97
CA MET A 121 -3.51 -15.14 -0.90
C MET A 121 -2.44 -14.03 -0.96
N PHE A 122 -2.19 -13.48 -2.14
CA PHE A 122 -1.23 -12.38 -2.33
C PHE A 122 -1.77 -11.00 -1.95
N ASN A 123 -3.02 -10.90 -1.53
CA ASN A 123 -3.62 -9.72 -0.91
C ASN A 123 -3.73 -9.89 0.60
N GLY A 124 -4.29 -8.89 1.26
CA GLY A 124 -4.51 -8.87 2.70
C GLY A 124 -5.59 -7.88 3.10
N ALA A 125 -5.69 -7.64 4.40
CA ALA A 125 -6.62 -6.69 4.99
C ALA A 125 -5.92 -5.82 6.04
N VAL A 126 -6.49 -4.65 6.33
CA VAL A 126 -6.20 -3.88 7.54
C VAL A 126 -7.00 -4.45 8.71
N GLY A 127 -6.35 -4.65 9.85
CA GLY A 127 -6.99 -5.14 11.04
C GLY A 127 -7.75 -4.05 11.80
N ARG A 128 -8.59 -4.46 12.74
CA ARG A 128 -9.42 -3.55 13.54
C ARG A 128 -8.59 -2.51 14.28
N GLU A 129 -7.51 -2.90 14.93
CA GLU A 129 -6.63 -1.99 15.66
C GLU A 129 -6.04 -0.90 14.74
N GLN A 130 -5.70 -1.29 13.51
CA GLN A 130 -5.20 -0.34 12.51
C GLN A 130 -6.30 0.61 12.01
N LEU A 131 -7.55 0.14 11.87
CA LEU A 131 -8.68 1.01 11.53
C LEU A 131 -8.98 2.02 12.64
N GLU A 132 -8.96 1.60 13.91
CA GLU A 132 -9.13 2.47 15.07
C GLU A 132 -7.98 3.49 15.17
N TRP A 133 -6.74 3.08 14.88
CA TRP A 133 -5.59 3.98 14.81
C TRP A 133 -5.74 4.99 13.64
N LEU A 134 -6.17 4.55 12.45
CA LEU A 134 -6.39 5.42 11.30
C LEU A 134 -7.44 6.50 11.62
N ASP A 135 -8.55 6.12 12.24
CA ASP A 135 -9.59 7.04 12.68
C ASP A 135 -9.01 8.13 13.60
N GLY A 136 -8.24 7.75 14.62
CA GLY A 136 -7.56 8.69 15.52
C GLY A 136 -6.60 9.64 14.82
N ILE A 137 -5.82 9.14 13.86
CA ILE A 137 -4.88 9.95 13.06
C ILE A 137 -5.62 10.96 12.18
N LEU A 138 -6.71 10.55 11.53
CA LEU A 138 -7.50 11.44 10.68
C LEU A 138 -8.26 12.50 11.49
N GLN A 139 -8.73 12.15 12.68
CA GLN A 139 -9.31 13.11 13.61
C GLN A 139 -8.29 14.17 14.04
N ASP A 140 -7.07 13.76 14.37
CA ASP A 140 -5.97 14.65 14.75
C ASP A 140 -5.55 15.55 13.58
N ALA A 141 -5.36 14.99 12.38
CA ALA A 141 -5.04 15.75 11.19
C ALA A 141 -6.12 16.80 10.87
N THR A 142 -7.39 16.47 11.08
CA THR A 142 -8.51 17.41 10.91
C THR A 142 -8.40 18.58 11.88
N LYS A 143 -8.12 18.32 13.17
CA LYS A 143 -7.91 19.38 14.18
C LYS A 143 -6.74 20.30 13.82
N LEU A 144 -5.68 19.72 13.29
CA LEU A 144 -4.47 20.43 12.84
C LEU A 144 -4.62 21.07 11.46
N LYS A 145 -5.74 20.89 10.77
CA LYS A 145 -6.02 21.38 9.42
C LYS A 145 -5.00 20.87 8.38
N GLN A 146 -4.48 19.68 8.59
CA GLN A 146 -3.54 19.04 7.68
C GLN A 146 -4.27 18.40 6.49
N LYS A 147 -3.63 18.39 5.33
CA LYS A 147 -4.03 17.61 4.18
C LYS A 147 -3.37 16.24 4.27
N VAL A 148 -4.15 15.19 4.17
CA VAL A 148 -3.67 13.81 4.35
C VAL A 148 -3.54 13.11 3.01
N ILE A 149 -2.40 12.42 2.83
CA ILE A 149 -2.16 11.49 1.74
C ILE A 149 -2.02 10.10 2.36
N VAL A 150 -2.90 9.17 2.00
CA VAL A 150 -2.87 7.79 2.48
C VAL A 150 -2.07 6.95 1.48
N CYS A 151 -1.10 6.19 1.96
CA CYS A 151 -0.29 5.27 1.17
C CYS A 151 -0.55 3.83 1.62
N CYS A 152 -0.98 2.97 0.70
CA CYS A 152 -1.14 1.54 0.93
C CYS A 152 -0.59 0.78 -0.28
N HIS A 153 0.08 -0.37 -0.08
CA HIS A 153 0.52 -1.16 -1.23
C HIS A 153 -0.67 -1.66 -2.06
N LEU A 154 -1.72 -2.14 -1.38
CA LEU A 154 -2.94 -2.61 -2.01
C LEU A 154 -3.87 -1.43 -2.31
N PRO A 155 -4.46 -1.34 -3.51
CA PRO A 155 -5.43 -0.32 -3.86
C PRO A 155 -6.67 -0.33 -2.96
N LEU A 156 -7.24 0.86 -2.75
CA LEU A 156 -8.45 1.08 -1.94
C LEU A 156 -9.67 1.44 -2.79
N ASP A 157 -9.49 1.61 -4.10
CA ASP A 157 -10.57 2.01 -5.01
C ASP A 157 -10.61 1.15 -6.27
N LEU A 158 -11.83 0.73 -6.63
CA LEU A 158 -12.11 -0.14 -7.76
C LEU A 158 -11.85 0.54 -9.11
N CYS A 159 -12.09 1.85 -9.21
CA CYS A 159 -11.95 2.58 -10.46
C CYS A 159 -10.49 2.92 -10.77
N ALA A 160 -9.61 2.86 -9.77
CA ALA A 160 -8.17 3.08 -9.91
C ALA A 160 -7.35 1.79 -10.04
N SER A 161 -8.00 0.62 -10.06
CA SER A 161 -7.29 -0.67 -10.10
C SER A 161 -8.16 -1.82 -10.61
N SER A 162 -7.55 -2.97 -10.87
CA SER A 162 -8.28 -4.20 -11.12
C SER A 162 -8.94 -4.73 -9.84
N GLN A 163 -10.06 -5.42 -9.97
CA GLN A 163 -10.80 -6.04 -8.86
C GLN A 163 -9.92 -7.01 -8.06
N GLU A 164 -9.01 -7.69 -8.74
CA GLU A 164 -8.12 -8.70 -8.15
C GLU A 164 -7.04 -8.09 -7.26
N ALA A 165 -6.67 -6.82 -7.48
CA ALA A 165 -5.61 -6.15 -6.76
C ALA A 165 -6.07 -5.45 -5.47
N LEU A 166 -7.37 -5.34 -5.22
CA LEU A 166 -7.92 -4.60 -4.09
C LEU A 166 -7.56 -5.20 -2.73
N LEU A 167 -7.41 -4.34 -1.74
CA LEU A 167 -7.41 -4.71 -0.32
C LEU A 167 -8.69 -5.52 0.00
N TRP A 168 -8.60 -6.61 0.79
CA TRP A 168 -9.76 -7.45 1.06
C TRP A 168 -10.93 -6.67 1.67
N ASN A 169 -10.66 -5.80 2.62
CA ASN A 169 -11.64 -4.94 3.29
C ASN A 169 -11.43 -3.45 2.95
N TYR A 170 -11.22 -3.16 1.65
CA TYR A 170 -11.07 -1.79 1.18
C TYR A 170 -12.25 -0.90 1.57
N ASP A 171 -13.45 -1.44 1.59
CA ASP A 171 -14.68 -0.80 1.99
C ASP A 171 -14.67 -0.34 3.45
N GLU A 172 -14.16 -1.16 4.39
CA GLU A 172 -14.01 -0.76 5.80
C GLU A 172 -12.98 0.38 5.94
N ALA A 173 -11.85 0.29 5.24
CA ALA A 173 -10.85 1.35 5.24
C ALA A 173 -11.40 2.66 4.66
N MET A 174 -12.12 2.58 3.53
CA MET A 174 -12.75 3.75 2.92
C MET A 174 -13.89 4.32 3.77
N ASN A 175 -14.65 3.49 4.49
CA ASN A 175 -15.67 3.96 5.43
C ASN A 175 -15.06 4.82 6.56
N VAL A 176 -13.85 4.52 7.02
CA VAL A 176 -13.14 5.38 7.97
C VAL A 176 -12.66 6.65 7.27
N ILE A 177 -12.01 6.53 6.12
CA ILE A 177 -11.44 7.66 5.35
C ILE A 177 -12.51 8.68 4.97
N HIS A 178 -13.67 8.24 4.52
CA HIS A 178 -14.77 9.10 4.06
C HIS A 178 -15.43 9.95 5.17
N GLN A 179 -15.14 9.66 6.44
CA GLN A 179 -15.60 10.50 7.54
C GLN A 179 -14.83 11.82 7.66
N TYR A 180 -13.71 11.95 6.95
CA TYR A 180 -12.77 13.05 7.12
C TYR A 180 -12.46 13.76 5.79
N ASN A 181 -12.79 15.05 5.71
CA ASN A 181 -12.48 15.89 4.53
C ASN A 181 -10.98 16.21 4.39
N CYS A 182 -10.15 15.87 5.37
CA CYS A 182 -8.72 16.13 5.32
C CYS A 182 -7.96 15.20 4.34
N VAL A 183 -8.51 14.03 4.01
CA VAL A 183 -7.88 13.11 3.05
C VAL A 183 -8.08 13.63 1.63
N LYS A 184 -6.97 13.78 0.90
CA LYS A 184 -6.95 14.34 -0.46
C LYS A 184 -6.57 13.31 -1.52
N ALA A 185 -5.74 12.34 -1.15
CA ALA A 185 -5.33 11.28 -2.08
C ALA A 185 -5.03 9.96 -1.36
N CYS A 186 -5.27 8.86 -2.06
CA CYS A 186 -4.84 7.51 -1.72
C CYS A 186 -3.89 7.01 -2.82
N LEU A 187 -2.66 6.69 -2.45
CA LEU A 187 -1.62 6.23 -3.36
C LEU A 187 -1.35 4.74 -3.14
N SER A 188 -1.28 3.97 -4.22
CA SER A 188 -1.06 2.52 -4.14
C SER A 188 -0.16 2.01 -5.26
N GLY A 189 0.26 0.77 -5.11
CA GLY A 189 0.97 -0.02 -6.12
C GLY A 189 0.18 -1.27 -6.47
N HIS A 190 0.84 -2.42 -6.45
CA HIS A 190 0.30 -3.77 -6.59
C HIS A 190 -0.35 -4.08 -7.94
N ASP A 191 -1.29 -3.28 -8.41
CA ASP A 191 -1.84 -3.38 -9.76
C ASP A 191 -0.81 -2.83 -10.76
N ARG A 192 -0.16 -3.74 -11.48
CA ARG A 192 0.98 -3.42 -12.35
C ARG A 192 0.65 -2.48 -13.50
N LYS A 193 -0.63 -2.37 -13.86
CA LYS A 193 -1.10 -1.51 -14.96
C LYS A 193 -1.21 -0.06 -14.57
N GLY A 194 -1.37 0.18 -13.26
CA GLY A 194 -1.69 1.51 -12.75
C GLY A 194 -3.13 1.91 -13.03
N GLY A 195 -3.54 3.04 -12.47
CA GLY A 195 -4.87 3.61 -12.68
C GLY A 195 -5.06 4.90 -11.89
N HIS A 196 -6.06 5.67 -12.25
CA HIS A 196 -6.45 6.89 -11.56
C HIS A 196 -7.95 7.06 -11.57
N SER A 197 -8.50 7.45 -10.45
CA SER A 197 -9.91 7.83 -10.29
C SER A 197 -10.04 8.94 -9.26
N THR A 198 -11.20 9.58 -9.24
CA THR A 198 -11.62 10.46 -8.14
C THR A 198 -12.97 9.95 -7.66
N ASP A 199 -13.08 9.69 -6.36
CA ASP A 199 -14.31 9.17 -5.78
C ASP A 199 -15.36 10.27 -5.54
N SER A 200 -16.54 9.88 -5.04
CA SER A 200 -17.65 10.79 -4.76
C SER A 200 -17.38 11.79 -3.62
N HIS A 201 -16.32 11.59 -2.83
CA HIS A 201 -15.86 12.49 -1.78
C HIS A 201 -14.74 13.44 -2.26
N GLY A 202 -14.36 13.33 -3.55
CA GLY A 202 -13.31 14.13 -4.15
C GLY A 202 -11.90 13.66 -3.80
N ILE A 203 -11.76 12.45 -3.25
CA ILE A 203 -10.46 11.85 -2.96
C ILE A 203 -9.90 11.23 -4.23
N HIS A 204 -8.66 11.60 -4.57
CA HIS A 204 -7.95 11.00 -5.69
C HIS A 204 -7.36 9.64 -5.31
N HIS A 205 -7.60 8.63 -6.13
CA HIS A 205 -6.98 7.31 -6.00
C HIS A 205 -6.00 7.11 -7.15
N ARG A 206 -4.74 6.84 -6.84
CA ARG A 206 -3.70 6.62 -7.83
C ARG A 206 -2.94 5.34 -7.54
N SER A 207 -3.16 4.31 -8.39
CA SER A 207 -2.36 3.10 -8.41
C SER A 207 -1.20 3.29 -9.38
N PHE A 208 0.02 3.03 -8.93
CA PHE A 208 1.23 3.24 -9.72
C PHE A 208 1.53 2.03 -10.62
N GLU A 209 1.97 2.28 -11.84
CA GLU A 209 2.51 1.28 -12.75
C GLU A 209 3.77 0.63 -12.15
N ALA A 210 3.94 -0.66 -12.40
CA ALA A 210 5.08 -1.39 -11.85
C ALA A 210 6.39 -1.03 -12.56
N ALA A 211 7.36 -0.54 -11.80
CA ALA A 211 8.71 -0.25 -12.30
C ALA A 211 9.40 -1.47 -12.93
N LEU A 212 9.16 -2.66 -12.37
CA LEU A 212 9.77 -3.90 -12.83
C LEU A 212 9.29 -4.39 -14.22
N GLU A 213 8.23 -3.80 -14.75
CA GLU A 213 7.70 -4.09 -16.09
C GLU A 213 8.18 -3.08 -17.15
N GLY A 214 8.98 -2.10 -16.75
CA GLY A 214 9.66 -1.21 -17.69
C GLY A 214 10.72 -1.96 -18.50
N PRO A 215 10.96 -1.58 -19.77
CA PRO A 215 12.08 -2.10 -20.54
C PRO A 215 13.41 -1.87 -19.81
N PRO A 216 14.40 -2.77 -19.94
CA PRO A 216 15.73 -2.55 -19.38
C PRO A 216 16.33 -1.23 -19.87
N GLY A 217 16.88 -0.44 -18.96
CA GLY A 217 17.51 0.85 -19.29
C GLY A 217 16.56 2.04 -19.33
N THR A 218 15.27 1.86 -19.00
CA THR A 218 14.32 2.96 -18.82
C THR A 218 14.28 3.40 -17.36
N ASP A 219 14.08 4.69 -17.15
CA ASP A 219 13.85 5.24 -15.82
C ASP A 219 12.43 4.92 -15.36
N ALA A 220 12.31 4.27 -14.20
CA ALA A 220 11.02 3.87 -13.66
C ALA A 220 10.82 4.48 -12.27
N PHE A 221 10.84 5.80 -12.19
CA PHE A 221 10.59 6.54 -10.97
C PHE A 221 9.60 7.68 -11.19
N ARG A 222 9.14 8.25 -10.09
CA ARG A 222 8.25 9.41 -10.05
C ARG A 222 8.66 10.33 -8.93
N HIS A 223 8.28 11.59 -9.09
CA HIS A 223 8.21 12.52 -7.98
C HIS A 223 6.83 13.15 -7.91
N ILE A 224 6.47 13.65 -6.75
CA ILE A 224 5.21 14.33 -6.50
C ILE A 224 5.55 15.71 -5.97
N ASP A 225 5.18 16.74 -6.73
CA ASP A 225 5.20 18.10 -6.24
C ASP A 225 3.93 18.35 -5.44
N VAL A 226 4.09 18.81 -4.20
CA VAL A 226 2.99 19.06 -3.28
C VAL A 226 2.73 20.55 -3.21
N TYR A 227 1.54 20.96 -3.61
CA TYR A 227 1.05 22.33 -3.55
C TYR A 227 -0.11 22.44 -2.56
N ASP A 228 -0.47 23.66 -2.20
CA ASP A 228 -1.59 23.89 -1.28
C ASP A 228 -2.93 23.34 -1.79
N ASN A 229 -3.13 23.32 -3.10
CA ASN A 229 -4.39 22.99 -3.74
C ASN A 229 -4.35 21.74 -4.63
N ARG A 230 -3.20 21.09 -4.77
CA ARG A 230 -3.05 19.89 -5.62
C ARG A 230 -1.78 19.11 -5.33
N LEU A 231 -1.75 17.88 -5.81
CA LEU A 231 -0.53 17.11 -6.05
C LEU A 231 -0.29 17.01 -7.55
N LEU A 232 0.94 17.25 -7.96
CA LEU A 232 1.37 17.04 -9.35
C LEU A 232 2.32 15.85 -9.38
N LEU A 233 1.83 14.72 -9.84
CA LEU A 233 2.64 13.54 -10.08
C LEU A 233 3.36 13.70 -11.43
N CYS A 234 4.67 13.76 -11.41
CA CYS A 234 5.52 13.77 -12.60
C CYS A 234 6.15 12.38 -12.77
N GLY A 235 5.86 11.75 -13.87
CA GLY A 235 6.40 10.43 -14.22
C GLY A 235 7.33 10.49 -15.41
N THR A 236 8.13 9.44 -15.58
CA THR A 236 8.99 9.20 -16.73
C THR A 236 8.52 7.96 -17.49
N ASP A 237 8.71 7.93 -18.79
CA ASP A 237 8.40 6.80 -19.69
C ASP A 237 6.95 6.29 -19.52
N ARG A 238 6.78 5.03 -19.14
CA ARG A 238 5.46 4.42 -18.92
C ARG A 238 4.75 4.94 -17.66
N MET A 239 5.47 5.65 -16.80
CA MET A 239 4.93 6.20 -15.56
C MET A 239 4.16 7.49 -15.86
N GLN A 240 2.85 7.40 -16.02
CA GLN A 240 2.01 8.55 -16.41
C GLN A 240 1.95 9.61 -15.32
N GLY A 241 2.16 10.86 -15.71
CA GLY A 241 1.91 12.01 -14.86
C GLY A 241 0.43 12.18 -14.58
N THR A 242 0.10 12.74 -13.40
CA THR A 242 -1.30 12.95 -12.99
C THR A 242 -1.39 14.20 -12.13
N GLU A 243 -2.28 15.12 -12.47
CA GLU A 243 -2.65 16.23 -11.59
C GLU A 243 -3.85 15.82 -10.74
N MET A 244 -3.74 16.02 -9.43
CA MET A 244 -4.76 15.69 -8.43
C MET A 244 -5.12 16.97 -7.69
N SER A 245 -6.09 17.72 -8.22
CA SER A 245 -6.57 18.98 -7.65
C SER A 245 -7.49 18.74 -6.46
N PHE A 246 -7.22 19.42 -5.35
CA PHE A 246 -8.05 19.30 -4.16
C PHE A 246 -9.29 20.17 -4.30
N ASN A 247 -10.45 19.58 -4.11
CA ASN A 247 -11.66 20.36 -3.98
C ASN A 247 -11.56 21.24 -2.72
N PRO A 248 -12.03 22.52 -2.81
CA PRO A 248 -12.03 23.42 -1.67
C PRO A 248 -12.83 22.94 -0.48
#